data_a1efd513bbb74d7f2f4cf200fd62a6c1
#
_entry.id   a1efd513bbb74d7f2f4cf200fd62a6c1
#
_cell.length_a   1.000
_cell.length_b   1.000
_cell.length_c   1.000
_cell.angle_alpha   90.00
_cell.angle_beta   90.00
_cell.angle_gamma   90.00
#
_symmetry.space_group_name_H-M   'P 1'
#
loop_
_entity.id
_entity.type
_entity.pdbx_description
1 polymer ?
#
loop_
_entity_poly.entity_id
_entity_poly.type
_entity_poly.pdbx_seq_one_letter_code
_entity_poly.pdbx_strand_id
1 'polypeptide(L)'
;MGKIIFLDVDGTLVDYENHLPESAVLAVRKARENGHRVYICTGRSKAEVYENIWEIGLDGMIGGNGSYVEDHGYVVMHQMITPEQCRHIVDWLKESGLEFYLESNAGLFASAGFEEAGEPVIQEYSRRKGKEGADKIKVRDAFPEMIFDGELYRDDVNKVSFILNQYQDYKDAVTEFSDLQAGTWGGAGEIALFGDLGVKNITKGNAIAHLLEYLHADVADTIAFGDAKVDIPMLEYCGYGVAMGSGGDEIKAMADYVTGDVDQNGLYDAFEKLGLL
;
A
#
# COMPACT_ATOMS: atom_id res chain seq x y z
N MET A 1 19.86 -11.41 -18.50
CA MET A 1 19.78 -11.56 -17.05
C MET A 1 18.33 -11.36 -16.64
N GLY A 2 17.80 -12.10 -15.67
CA GLY A 2 16.42 -11.94 -15.24
C GLY A 2 16.19 -10.53 -14.65
N LYS A 3 15.06 -9.91 -14.96
CA LYS A 3 14.67 -8.63 -14.36
C LYS A 3 14.03 -8.84 -12.98
N ILE A 4 14.05 -7.82 -12.13
CA ILE A 4 13.33 -7.75 -10.87
C ILE A 4 12.21 -6.73 -11.03
N ILE A 5 10.97 -7.20 -10.88
CA ILE A 5 9.77 -6.44 -11.20
C ILE A 5 9.03 -6.14 -9.91
N PHE A 6 8.69 -4.86 -9.70
CA PHE A 6 7.91 -4.38 -8.56
C PHE A 6 6.55 -3.89 -9.04
N LEU A 7 5.50 -4.45 -8.48
CA LEU A 7 4.13 -4.13 -8.84
C LEU A 7 3.42 -3.49 -7.64
N ASP A 8 2.90 -2.29 -7.79
CA ASP A 8 1.88 -1.86 -6.85
C ASP A 8 0.65 -2.77 -6.94
N VAL A 9 -0.21 -2.75 -5.92
CA VAL A 9 -1.38 -3.63 -5.87
C VAL A 9 -2.62 -2.89 -6.36
N ASP A 10 -3.05 -1.84 -5.67
CA ASP A 10 -4.32 -1.17 -5.88
C ASP A 10 -4.30 -0.22 -7.09
N GLY A 11 -4.98 -0.57 -8.17
CA GLY A 11 -4.95 0.18 -9.43
C GLY A 11 -3.84 -0.22 -10.39
N THR A 12 -3.02 -1.22 -10.01
CA THR A 12 -1.92 -1.75 -10.81
C THR A 12 -2.06 -3.26 -11.05
N LEU A 13 -1.96 -4.07 -10.00
CA LEU A 13 -2.14 -5.53 -10.08
C LEU A 13 -3.62 -5.93 -9.99
N VAL A 14 -4.37 -5.28 -9.12
CA VAL A 14 -5.82 -5.41 -8.97
C VAL A 14 -6.50 -4.06 -9.19
N ASP A 15 -7.77 -4.07 -9.56
CA ASP A 15 -8.57 -2.85 -9.57
C ASP A 15 -8.93 -2.41 -8.14
N TYR A 16 -9.56 -1.23 -7.99
CA TYR A 16 -9.96 -0.71 -6.69
C TYR A 16 -11.13 -1.47 -6.03
N GLU A 17 -11.65 -2.52 -6.69
CA GLU A 17 -12.64 -3.46 -6.15
C GLU A 17 -12.01 -4.80 -5.73
N ASN A 18 -10.68 -4.89 -5.74
CA ASN A 18 -9.87 -6.09 -5.51
C ASN A 18 -10.10 -7.20 -6.56
N HIS A 19 -10.59 -6.85 -7.75
CA HIS A 19 -10.66 -7.80 -8.84
C HIS A 19 -9.29 -7.93 -9.50
N LEU A 20 -8.78 -9.17 -9.54
CA LEU A 20 -7.49 -9.51 -10.14
C LEU A 20 -7.71 -9.99 -11.59
N PRO A 21 -7.24 -9.24 -12.63
CA PRO A 21 -7.41 -9.64 -14.00
C PRO A 21 -6.63 -10.93 -14.34
N GLU A 22 -7.25 -11.85 -15.07
CA GLU A 22 -6.57 -13.07 -15.53
C GLU A 22 -5.32 -12.77 -16.37
N SER A 23 -5.33 -11.68 -17.15
CA SER A 23 -4.18 -11.23 -17.93
C SER A 23 -3.00 -10.83 -17.04
N ALA A 24 -3.24 -10.20 -15.88
CA ALA A 24 -2.18 -9.86 -14.91
C ALA A 24 -1.55 -11.13 -14.30
N VAL A 25 -2.39 -12.10 -13.93
CA VAL A 25 -1.92 -13.42 -13.43
C VAL A 25 -1.05 -14.11 -14.47
N LEU A 26 -1.51 -14.11 -15.73
CA LEU A 26 -0.77 -14.74 -16.84
C LEU A 26 0.57 -14.04 -17.09
N ALA A 27 0.60 -12.70 -17.06
CA ALA A 27 1.81 -11.91 -17.25
C ALA A 27 2.86 -12.24 -16.19
N VAL A 28 2.47 -12.21 -14.90
CA VAL A 28 3.37 -12.50 -13.78
C VAL A 28 3.93 -13.93 -13.87
N ARG A 29 3.07 -14.92 -14.14
CA ARG A 29 3.50 -16.32 -14.24
C ARG A 29 4.49 -16.54 -15.37
N LYS A 30 4.19 -16.01 -16.56
CA LYS A 30 5.12 -16.11 -17.71
C LYS A 30 6.45 -15.40 -17.45
N ALA A 31 6.43 -14.20 -16.87
CA ALA A 31 7.65 -13.49 -16.54
C ALA A 31 8.53 -14.33 -15.58
N ARG A 32 7.92 -14.96 -14.57
CA ARG A 32 8.65 -15.85 -13.65
C ARG A 32 9.18 -17.11 -14.34
N GLU A 33 8.41 -17.72 -15.24
CA GLU A 33 8.86 -18.85 -16.08
C GLU A 33 10.07 -18.47 -16.94
N ASN A 34 10.16 -17.21 -17.38
CA ASN A 34 11.30 -16.66 -18.12
C ASN A 34 12.49 -16.25 -17.24
N GLY A 35 12.41 -16.50 -15.93
CA GLY A 35 13.51 -16.27 -14.96
C GLY A 35 13.55 -14.84 -14.42
N HIS A 36 12.48 -14.07 -14.53
CA HIS A 36 12.32 -12.81 -13.83
C HIS A 36 11.83 -13.05 -12.39
N ARG A 37 12.12 -12.13 -11.48
CA ARG A 37 11.53 -12.11 -10.12
C ARG A 37 10.44 -11.05 -10.06
N VAL A 38 9.33 -11.36 -9.38
CA VAL A 38 8.19 -10.45 -9.26
C VAL A 38 7.80 -10.30 -7.81
N TYR A 39 7.83 -9.05 -7.33
CA TYR A 39 7.44 -8.64 -5.99
C TYR A 39 6.26 -7.67 -6.07
N ILE A 40 5.32 -7.76 -5.14
CA ILE A 40 4.41 -6.64 -4.90
C ILE A 40 5.11 -5.58 -4.05
N CYS A 41 4.77 -4.30 -4.29
CA CYS A 41 5.28 -3.16 -3.55
C CYS A 41 4.12 -2.22 -3.23
N THR A 42 3.51 -2.36 -2.05
CA THR A 42 2.19 -1.85 -1.72
C THR A 42 2.14 -1.07 -0.40
N GLY A 43 1.10 -0.24 -0.25
CA GLY A 43 0.74 0.37 1.02
C GLY A 43 0.13 -0.59 2.02
N ARG A 44 -0.39 -1.73 1.55
CA ARG A 44 -1.01 -2.75 2.39
C ARG A 44 0.00 -3.38 3.36
N SER A 45 -0.43 -3.65 4.58
CA SER A 45 0.29 -4.58 5.46
C SER A 45 0.11 -6.03 4.96
N LYS A 46 0.93 -6.96 5.40
CA LYS A 46 0.86 -8.35 4.94
C LYS A 46 -0.52 -9.00 5.16
N ALA A 47 -1.20 -8.67 6.25
CA ALA A 47 -2.54 -9.15 6.54
C ALA A 47 -3.60 -8.73 5.51
N GLU A 48 -3.36 -7.64 4.76
CA GLU A 48 -4.26 -7.10 3.74
C GLU A 48 -3.94 -7.64 2.33
N VAL A 49 -2.91 -8.48 2.20
CA VAL A 49 -2.59 -9.16 0.95
C VAL A 49 -3.29 -10.50 0.93
N TYR A 50 -4.39 -10.57 0.20
CA TYR A 50 -5.27 -11.74 0.18
C TYR A 50 -4.66 -12.93 -0.55
N GLU A 51 -5.15 -14.13 -0.24
CA GLU A 51 -4.62 -15.40 -0.74
C GLU A 51 -4.57 -15.47 -2.27
N ASN A 52 -5.58 -14.94 -2.97
CA ASN A 52 -5.62 -14.89 -4.43
C ASN A 52 -4.43 -14.12 -5.06
N ILE A 53 -3.90 -13.11 -4.36
CA ILE A 53 -2.69 -12.39 -4.79
C ILE A 53 -1.45 -13.27 -4.61
N TRP A 54 -1.34 -13.98 -3.48
CA TRP A 54 -0.23 -14.90 -3.24
C TRP A 54 -0.24 -16.11 -4.19
N GLU A 55 -1.41 -16.61 -4.58
CA GLU A 55 -1.60 -17.71 -5.52
C GLU A 55 -1.12 -17.41 -6.94
N ILE A 56 -0.87 -16.14 -7.29
CA ILE A 56 -0.20 -15.78 -8.55
C ILE A 56 1.18 -16.41 -8.62
N GLY A 57 1.85 -16.57 -7.45
CA GLY A 57 3.17 -17.13 -7.32
C GLY A 57 4.26 -16.06 -7.27
N LEU A 58 4.11 -15.03 -6.46
CA LEU A 58 5.09 -13.95 -6.25
C LEU A 58 6.36 -14.45 -5.54
N ASP A 59 7.47 -13.76 -5.76
CA ASP A 59 8.74 -14.05 -5.07
C ASP A 59 8.81 -13.43 -3.66
N GLY A 60 7.97 -12.42 -3.38
CA GLY A 60 7.89 -11.78 -2.08
C GLY A 60 7.10 -10.47 -2.14
N MET A 61 7.25 -9.66 -1.11
CA MET A 61 6.56 -8.37 -1.00
C MET A 61 7.38 -7.28 -0.33
N ILE A 62 7.04 -6.06 -0.69
CA ILE A 62 7.30 -4.85 0.08
C ILE A 62 5.93 -4.32 0.52
N GLY A 63 5.69 -4.28 1.84
CA GLY A 63 4.42 -3.87 2.43
C GLY A 63 4.55 -2.62 3.29
N GLY A 64 3.39 -2.04 3.70
CA GLY A 64 3.35 -0.86 4.56
C GLY A 64 4.10 0.34 3.99
N ASN A 65 3.98 0.59 2.67
CA ASN A 65 4.74 1.62 1.95
C ASN A 65 6.27 1.51 2.07
N GLY A 66 6.79 0.32 2.41
CA GLY A 66 8.22 0.07 2.57
C GLY A 66 8.66 -0.27 4.00
N SER A 67 7.75 -0.35 4.97
CA SER A 67 8.08 -0.74 6.35
C SER A 67 8.46 -2.21 6.47
N TYR A 68 7.96 -3.06 5.57
CA TYR A 68 8.16 -4.50 5.55
C TYR A 68 8.71 -4.96 4.20
N VAL A 69 9.74 -5.81 4.22
CA VAL A 69 10.35 -6.42 3.03
C VAL A 69 10.53 -7.91 3.27
N GLU A 70 10.00 -8.72 2.36
CA GLU A 70 10.07 -10.17 2.41
C GLU A 70 10.52 -10.75 1.06
N ASP A 71 11.44 -11.73 1.10
CA ASP A 71 11.87 -12.52 -0.04
C ASP A 71 11.61 -14.01 0.25
N HIS A 72 10.79 -14.70 -0.55
CA HIS A 72 10.46 -16.13 -0.40
C HIS A 72 10.09 -16.54 1.04
N GLY A 73 9.36 -15.70 1.77
CA GLY A 73 8.96 -15.94 3.15
C GLY A 73 10.00 -15.56 4.21
N TYR A 74 11.20 -15.11 3.80
CA TYR A 74 12.21 -14.59 4.72
C TYR A 74 12.06 -13.07 4.89
N VAL A 75 11.93 -12.61 6.12
CA VAL A 75 11.87 -11.19 6.44
C VAL A 75 13.26 -10.58 6.26
N VAL A 76 13.41 -9.74 5.25
CA VAL A 76 14.64 -9.00 4.95
C VAL A 76 14.73 -7.74 5.81
N MET A 77 13.61 -7.03 5.99
CA MET A 77 13.51 -5.83 6.80
C MET A 77 12.10 -5.70 7.38
N HIS A 78 12.00 -5.26 8.62
CA HIS A 78 10.74 -4.84 9.22
C HIS A 78 10.98 -3.64 10.15
N GLN A 79 10.60 -2.45 9.68
CA GLN A 79 10.66 -1.21 10.45
C GLN A 79 9.26 -0.88 10.97
N MET A 80 9.11 -0.89 12.27
CA MET A 80 7.84 -0.74 12.97
C MET A 80 7.82 0.53 13.82
N ILE A 81 6.64 1.04 14.10
CA ILE A 81 6.40 1.99 15.18
C ILE A 81 6.83 1.32 16.49
N THR A 82 7.64 1.99 17.30
CA THR A 82 8.10 1.40 18.59
C THR A 82 6.94 1.21 19.56
N PRO A 83 7.04 0.28 20.53
CA PRO A 83 6.00 0.10 21.56
C PRO A 83 5.65 1.37 22.31
N GLU A 84 6.64 2.23 22.57
CA GLU A 84 6.46 3.53 23.24
C GLU A 84 5.68 4.51 22.36
N GLN A 85 6.04 4.58 21.07
CA GLN A 85 5.31 5.40 20.08
C GLN A 85 3.88 4.88 19.89
N CYS A 86 3.69 3.58 19.78
CA CYS A 86 2.36 2.96 19.66
C CYS A 86 1.48 3.33 20.85
N ARG A 87 2.00 3.21 22.07
CA ARG A 87 1.28 3.62 23.29
C ARG A 87 0.90 5.10 23.25
N HIS A 88 1.84 5.97 22.92
CA HIS A 88 1.62 7.41 22.83
C HIS A 88 0.54 7.75 21.81
N ILE A 89 0.60 7.14 20.61
CA ILE A 89 -0.40 7.33 19.56
C ILE A 89 -1.79 6.90 20.04
N VAL A 90 -1.89 5.69 20.59
CA VAL A 90 -3.18 5.14 21.05
C VAL A 90 -3.80 6.01 22.13
N ASP A 91 -2.99 6.44 23.12
CA ASP A 91 -3.47 7.30 24.22
C ASP A 91 -3.91 8.68 23.68
N TRP A 92 -3.10 9.31 22.82
CA TRP A 92 -3.42 10.61 22.22
C TRP A 92 -4.69 10.57 21.36
N LEU A 93 -4.85 9.54 20.50
CA LEU A 93 -6.04 9.38 19.67
C LEU A 93 -7.31 9.18 20.52
N LYS A 94 -7.24 8.38 21.59
CA LYS A 94 -8.34 8.19 22.55
C LYS A 94 -8.69 9.49 23.28
N GLU A 95 -7.69 10.23 23.76
CA GLU A 95 -7.90 11.51 24.44
C GLU A 95 -8.48 12.58 23.51
N SER A 96 -8.10 12.55 22.23
CA SER A 96 -8.63 13.43 21.18
C SER A 96 -10.02 13.02 20.66
N GLY A 97 -10.56 11.87 21.09
CA GLY A 97 -11.84 11.34 20.61
C GLY A 97 -11.84 10.96 19.13
N LEU A 98 -10.68 10.52 18.62
CA LEU A 98 -10.50 10.09 17.24
C LEU A 98 -10.52 8.57 17.17
N GLU A 99 -11.36 8.01 16.30
CA GLU A 99 -11.39 6.57 16.04
C GLU A 99 -10.31 6.19 15.03
N PHE A 100 -9.71 5.02 15.23
CA PHE A 100 -8.52 4.59 14.49
C PHE A 100 -8.41 3.08 14.38
N TYR A 101 -7.47 2.64 13.56
CA TYR A 101 -6.99 1.25 13.58
C TYR A 101 -5.47 1.21 13.38
N LEU A 102 -4.88 0.16 13.95
CA LEU A 102 -3.46 -0.14 13.84
C LEU A 102 -3.26 -1.16 12.71
N GLU A 103 -2.37 -0.87 11.79
CA GLU A 103 -2.02 -1.74 10.67
C GLU A 103 -0.80 -2.57 11.03
N SER A 104 -0.97 -3.88 11.06
CA SER A 104 0.07 -4.85 11.37
C SER A 104 0.06 -6.00 10.36
N ASN A 105 1.15 -6.74 10.28
CA ASN A 105 1.20 -7.96 9.46
C ASN A 105 0.32 -9.10 10.02
N ALA A 106 -0.18 -8.97 11.26
CA ALA A 106 -1.08 -9.92 11.90
C ALA A 106 -2.57 -9.56 11.75
N GLY A 107 -2.91 -8.38 11.26
CA GLY A 107 -4.28 -7.88 11.10
C GLY A 107 -4.40 -6.38 11.27
N LEU A 108 -5.61 -5.87 11.11
CA LEU A 108 -5.97 -4.48 11.39
C LEU A 108 -6.70 -4.41 12.73
N PHE A 109 -6.15 -3.70 13.70
CA PHE A 109 -6.69 -3.66 15.08
C PHE A 109 -7.45 -2.37 15.32
N ALA A 110 -8.79 -2.45 15.33
CA ALA A 110 -9.67 -1.29 15.42
C ALA A 110 -9.89 -0.81 16.85
N SER A 111 -10.00 0.51 17.04
CA SER A 111 -10.52 1.12 18.26
C SER A 111 -12.01 0.79 18.46
N ALA A 112 -12.50 0.90 19.68
CA ALA A 112 -13.82 0.39 20.07
C ALA A 112 -15.00 1.01 19.27
N GLY A 113 -14.88 2.27 18.87
CA GLY A 113 -15.92 2.99 18.12
C GLY A 113 -15.69 3.00 16.60
N PHE A 114 -14.60 2.40 16.11
CA PHE A 114 -14.23 2.50 14.69
C PHE A 114 -15.27 1.93 13.74
N GLU A 115 -15.95 0.83 14.09
CA GLU A 115 -16.97 0.23 13.22
C GLU A 115 -18.12 1.21 12.94
N GLU A 116 -18.61 1.90 13.98
CA GLU A 116 -19.71 2.86 13.85
C GLU A 116 -19.25 4.16 13.17
N ALA A 117 -18.13 4.73 13.60
CA ALA A 117 -17.62 5.99 13.08
C ALA A 117 -17.02 5.83 11.66
N GLY A 118 -16.43 4.69 11.36
CA GLY A 118 -15.77 4.40 10.10
C GLY A 118 -16.72 4.13 8.94
N GLU A 119 -17.91 3.57 9.19
CA GLU A 119 -18.85 3.20 8.13
C GLU A 119 -19.19 4.37 7.19
N PRO A 120 -19.65 5.54 7.65
CA PRO A 120 -19.95 6.66 6.76
C PRO A 120 -18.71 7.21 6.04
N VAL A 121 -17.54 7.14 6.66
CA VAL A 121 -16.27 7.62 6.08
C VAL A 121 -15.81 6.69 4.94
N ILE A 122 -15.91 5.39 5.13
CA ILE A 122 -15.58 4.39 4.10
C ILE A 122 -16.57 4.43 2.94
N GLN A 123 -17.85 4.68 3.21
CA GLN A 123 -18.86 4.92 2.16
C GLN A 123 -18.51 6.16 1.34
N GLU A 124 -18.12 7.26 1.98
CA GLU A 124 -17.68 8.47 1.28
C GLU A 124 -16.39 8.23 0.50
N TYR A 125 -15.41 7.54 1.06
CA TYR A 125 -14.18 7.13 0.36
C TYR A 125 -14.50 6.31 -0.89
N SER A 126 -15.35 5.29 -0.75
CA SER A 126 -15.78 4.42 -1.85
C SER A 126 -16.54 5.19 -2.93
N ARG A 127 -17.39 6.15 -2.53
CA ARG A 127 -18.11 7.03 -3.48
C ARG A 127 -17.16 7.90 -4.27
N ARG A 128 -16.13 8.47 -3.65
CA ARG A 128 -15.08 9.25 -4.33
C ARG A 128 -14.25 8.42 -5.30
N LYS A 129 -14.10 7.13 -5.02
CA LYS A 129 -13.45 6.15 -5.92
C LYS A 129 -14.37 5.60 -7.02
N GLY A 130 -15.64 6.04 -7.05
CA GLY A 130 -16.61 5.63 -8.08
C GLY A 130 -17.17 4.22 -7.90
N LYS A 131 -17.05 3.62 -6.70
CA LYS A 131 -17.53 2.25 -6.45
C LYS A 131 -19.06 2.19 -6.50
N GLU A 132 -19.57 1.21 -7.24
CA GLU A 132 -21.01 0.92 -7.23
C GLU A 132 -21.44 0.42 -5.84
N GLY A 133 -22.63 0.84 -5.39
CA GLY A 133 -23.15 0.44 -4.08
C GLY A 133 -22.39 0.99 -2.88
N ALA A 134 -21.57 2.04 -3.06
CA ALA A 134 -20.76 2.66 -1.99
C ALA A 134 -21.55 2.91 -0.69
N ASP A 135 -22.83 3.35 -0.79
CA ASP A 135 -23.68 3.62 0.37
C ASP A 135 -24.10 2.39 1.19
N LYS A 136 -23.75 1.18 0.72
CA LYS A 136 -24.09 -0.09 1.38
C LYS A 136 -22.87 -0.79 1.96
N ILE A 137 -21.66 -0.31 1.66
CA ILE A 137 -20.42 -0.91 2.12
C ILE A 137 -20.34 -0.78 3.64
N LYS A 138 -20.06 -1.91 4.31
CA LYS A 138 -19.79 -1.96 5.75
C LYS A 138 -18.29 -1.96 6.00
N VAL A 139 -17.87 -1.54 7.19
CA VAL A 139 -16.46 -1.61 7.60
C VAL A 139 -15.93 -3.04 7.44
N ARG A 140 -16.69 -4.05 7.85
CA ARG A 140 -16.31 -5.47 7.75
C ARG A 140 -16.23 -6.00 6.33
N ASP A 141 -16.92 -5.37 5.38
CA ASP A 141 -16.83 -5.72 3.96
C ASP A 141 -15.57 -5.09 3.32
N ALA A 142 -15.26 -3.86 3.74
CA ALA A 142 -14.09 -3.12 3.25
C ALA A 142 -12.77 -3.65 3.84
N PHE A 143 -12.81 -4.13 5.08
CA PHE A 143 -11.66 -4.64 5.83
C PHE A 143 -12.00 -5.97 6.49
N PRO A 144 -12.04 -7.08 5.74
CA PRO A 144 -12.38 -8.41 6.30
C PRO A 144 -11.35 -8.92 7.30
N GLU A 145 -10.09 -8.42 7.25
CA GLU A 145 -8.99 -8.70 8.16
C GLU A 145 -9.04 -7.89 9.46
N MET A 146 -10.05 -7.01 9.63
CA MET A 146 -10.14 -6.15 10.82
C MET A 146 -10.54 -6.92 12.06
N ILE A 147 -9.77 -6.70 13.11
CA ILE A 147 -9.93 -7.30 14.43
C ILE A 147 -10.51 -6.25 15.37
N PHE A 148 -11.73 -6.49 15.83
CA PHE A 148 -12.40 -5.68 16.83
C PHE A 148 -12.12 -6.26 18.22
N ASP A 149 -12.07 -5.42 19.24
CA ASP A 149 -11.75 -5.80 20.63
C ASP A 149 -10.35 -6.44 20.81
N GLY A 150 -9.42 -6.24 19.86
CA GLY A 150 -8.03 -6.68 19.94
C GLY A 150 -7.18 -5.78 20.83
N GLU A 151 -5.99 -6.28 21.22
CA GLU A 151 -5.00 -5.47 21.94
C GLU A 151 -4.48 -4.35 21.04
N LEU A 152 -4.53 -3.10 21.56
CA LEU A 152 -4.09 -1.90 20.85
C LEU A 152 -2.67 -1.45 21.26
N TYR A 153 -2.15 -1.87 22.41
CA TYR A 153 -0.77 -1.55 22.83
C TYR A 153 0.18 -2.63 22.31
N ARG A 154 0.59 -2.47 21.04
CA ARG A 154 1.28 -3.49 20.26
C ARG A 154 2.73 -3.10 19.98
N ASP A 155 3.53 -4.10 19.58
CA ASP A 155 4.94 -3.98 19.20
C ASP A 155 5.21 -4.41 17.72
N ASP A 156 4.13 -4.60 16.93
CA ASP A 156 4.19 -5.07 15.54
C ASP A 156 3.47 -4.14 14.56
N VAL A 157 3.38 -2.84 14.87
CA VAL A 157 2.59 -1.86 14.12
C VAL A 157 3.42 -1.24 13.00
N ASN A 158 2.95 -1.36 11.76
CA ASN A 158 3.54 -0.74 10.58
C ASN A 158 3.12 0.74 10.44
N LYS A 159 1.83 0.99 10.64
CA LYS A 159 1.19 2.29 10.46
C LYS A 159 -0.07 2.37 11.32
N VAL A 160 -0.50 3.58 11.65
CA VAL A 160 -1.79 3.84 12.32
C VAL A 160 -2.61 4.75 11.42
N SER A 161 -3.84 4.35 11.10
CA SER A 161 -4.80 5.16 10.36
C SER A 161 -5.93 5.60 11.27
N PHE A 162 -6.32 6.87 11.20
CA PHE A 162 -7.35 7.44 12.05
C PHE A 162 -8.31 8.36 11.27
N ILE A 163 -9.57 8.37 11.69
CA ILE A 163 -10.62 9.19 11.08
C ILE A 163 -10.39 10.66 11.45
N LEU A 164 -10.43 11.54 10.45
CA LEU A 164 -10.39 12.98 10.65
C LEU A 164 -11.81 13.51 10.83
N ASN A 165 -12.12 14.06 12.02
CA ASN A 165 -13.34 14.82 12.24
C ASN A 165 -13.25 16.19 11.56
N GLN A 166 -12.03 16.74 11.47
CA GLN A 166 -11.70 17.99 10.78
C GLN A 166 -10.21 17.94 10.37
N TYR A 167 -9.83 18.76 9.39
CA TYR A 167 -8.43 18.79 8.92
C TYR A 167 -7.43 19.28 9.99
N GLN A 168 -7.92 19.94 11.05
CA GLN A 168 -7.09 20.35 12.17
C GLN A 168 -6.51 19.14 12.93
N ASP A 169 -7.27 18.04 13.04
CA ASP A 169 -6.81 16.82 13.72
C ASP A 169 -5.52 16.26 13.09
N TYR A 170 -5.41 16.32 11.75
CA TYR A 170 -4.17 16.00 11.05
C TYR A 170 -3.02 16.94 11.41
N LYS A 171 -3.27 18.26 11.46
CA LYS A 171 -2.23 19.24 11.82
C LYS A 171 -1.75 19.07 13.27
N ASP A 172 -2.66 18.71 14.15
CA ASP A 172 -2.35 18.43 15.55
C ASP A 172 -1.50 17.16 15.66
N ALA A 173 -1.83 16.10 14.90
CA ALA A 173 -1.03 14.89 14.81
C ALA A 173 0.39 15.16 14.24
N VAL A 174 0.53 15.99 13.20
CA VAL A 174 1.84 16.41 12.67
C VAL A 174 2.68 17.12 13.74
N THR A 175 2.04 17.89 14.59
CA THR A 175 2.73 18.66 15.65
C THR A 175 3.14 17.74 16.81
N GLU A 176 2.25 16.85 17.24
CA GLU A 176 2.45 15.93 18.35
C GLU A 176 3.51 14.87 18.00
N PHE A 177 3.42 14.27 16.82
CA PHE A 177 4.28 13.16 16.39
C PHE A 177 5.37 13.62 15.43
N SER A 178 6.15 14.63 15.83
CA SER A 178 7.22 15.19 14.98
C SER A 178 8.35 14.20 14.66
N ASP A 179 8.44 13.08 15.35
CA ASP A 179 9.37 11.95 15.12
C ASP A 179 8.81 10.88 14.20
N LEU A 180 7.53 10.96 13.81
CA LEU A 180 6.86 10.09 12.86
C LEU A 180 6.57 10.80 11.53
N GLN A 181 6.26 10.04 10.51
CA GLN A 181 5.73 10.53 9.25
C GLN A 181 4.21 10.57 9.34
N ALA A 182 3.63 11.78 9.24
CA ALA A 182 2.18 11.93 9.11
C ALA A 182 1.79 12.09 7.65
N GLY A 183 0.69 11.46 7.26
CA GLY A 183 0.07 11.52 5.94
C GLY A 183 -1.44 11.68 6.01
N THR A 184 -2.08 11.76 4.84
CA THR A 184 -3.54 11.73 4.70
C THR A 184 -3.94 10.87 3.51
N TRP A 185 -5.11 10.25 3.58
CA TRP A 185 -5.70 9.55 2.44
C TRP A 185 -7.22 9.79 2.36
N GLY A 186 -7.79 9.49 1.18
CA GLY A 186 -9.19 9.80 0.89
C GLY A 186 -9.46 11.27 0.59
N GLY A 187 -8.43 12.06 0.22
CA GLY A 187 -8.51 13.46 -0.14
C GLY A 187 -7.30 14.26 0.31
N ALA A 188 -7.27 15.57 0.02
CA ALA A 188 -6.22 16.50 0.42
C ALA A 188 -6.84 17.73 1.09
N GLY A 189 -6.14 18.33 2.07
CA GLY A 189 -6.65 19.47 2.84
C GLY A 189 -7.96 19.13 3.56
N GLU A 190 -8.89 20.05 3.63
CA GLU A 190 -10.16 19.90 4.34
C GLU A 190 -11.06 18.76 3.83
N ILE A 191 -10.77 18.22 2.65
CA ILE A 191 -11.49 17.06 2.10
C ILE A 191 -10.84 15.71 2.46
N ALA A 192 -9.70 15.69 3.16
CA ALA A 192 -9.09 14.46 3.64
C ALA A 192 -10.00 13.75 4.63
N LEU A 193 -10.15 12.42 4.48
CA LEU A 193 -11.03 11.60 5.31
C LEU A 193 -10.29 10.93 6.46
N PHE A 194 -9.01 10.55 6.21
CA PHE A 194 -8.17 9.88 7.17
C PHE A 194 -6.82 10.59 7.30
N GLY A 195 -6.28 10.58 8.51
CA GLY A 195 -4.88 10.80 8.78
C GLY A 195 -4.17 9.47 8.98
N ASP A 196 -2.87 9.43 8.75
CA ASP A 196 -2.03 8.29 9.10
C ASP A 196 -0.72 8.71 9.73
N LEU A 197 -0.15 7.80 10.54
CA LEU A 197 1.15 7.93 11.20
C LEU A 197 1.96 6.67 10.93
N GLY A 198 3.16 6.84 10.39
CA GLY A 198 4.09 5.76 10.12
C GLY A 198 5.53 6.14 10.47
N VAL A 199 6.43 5.21 10.31
CA VAL A 199 7.87 5.44 10.55
C VAL A 199 8.42 6.41 9.52
N LYS A 200 9.27 7.36 9.93
CA LYS A 200 9.91 8.32 9.03
C LYS A 200 10.87 7.65 8.05
N ASN A 201 11.03 8.31 6.91
CA ASN A 201 11.96 7.90 5.83
C ASN A 201 11.65 6.52 5.23
N ILE A 202 10.46 6.01 5.48
CA ILE A 202 9.94 4.82 4.81
C ILE A 202 9.35 5.26 3.48
N THR A 203 9.87 4.70 2.38
CA THR A 203 9.32 4.83 1.03
C THR A 203 9.48 3.52 0.28
N LYS A 204 8.63 3.30 -0.72
CA LYS A 204 8.74 2.14 -1.61
C LYS A 204 10.14 2.05 -2.25
N GLY A 205 10.71 3.19 -2.69
CA GLY A 205 12.06 3.23 -3.28
C GLY A 205 13.16 2.83 -2.30
N ASN A 206 13.13 3.32 -1.05
CA ASN A 206 14.12 2.96 -0.03
C ASN A 206 14.04 1.47 0.31
N ALA A 207 12.84 0.91 0.38
CA ALA A 207 12.64 -0.51 0.65
C ALA A 207 13.15 -1.40 -0.49
N ILE A 208 12.96 -0.96 -1.76
CA ILE A 208 13.55 -1.62 -2.92
C ILE A 208 15.07 -1.61 -2.82
N ALA A 209 15.69 -0.51 -2.41
CA ALA A 209 17.14 -0.43 -2.22
C ALA A 209 17.64 -1.49 -1.23
N HIS A 210 16.97 -1.66 -0.09
CA HIS A 210 17.29 -2.70 0.89
C HIS A 210 17.14 -4.12 0.33
N LEU A 211 16.07 -4.37 -0.43
CA LEU A 211 15.88 -5.68 -1.07
C LEU A 211 16.97 -5.95 -2.11
N LEU A 212 17.35 -4.97 -2.94
CA LEU A 212 18.41 -5.13 -3.94
C LEU A 212 19.78 -5.37 -3.31
N GLU A 213 20.09 -4.72 -2.18
CA GLU A 213 21.30 -4.99 -1.40
C GLU A 213 21.32 -6.44 -0.90
N TYR A 214 20.22 -6.93 -0.33
CA TYR A 214 20.06 -8.33 0.10
C TYR A 214 20.22 -9.32 -1.06
N LEU A 215 19.63 -9.01 -2.22
CA LEU A 215 19.70 -9.87 -3.42
C LEU A 215 21.02 -9.76 -4.19
N HIS A 216 21.91 -8.84 -3.82
CA HIS A 216 23.12 -8.48 -4.57
C HIS A 216 22.82 -8.16 -6.04
N ALA A 217 21.74 -7.40 -6.28
CA ALA A 217 21.23 -7.09 -7.60
C ALA A 217 21.44 -5.61 -7.99
N ASP A 218 21.55 -5.35 -9.30
CA ASP A 218 21.73 -4.01 -9.83
C ASP A 218 20.36 -3.33 -10.06
N VAL A 219 20.25 -2.06 -9.67
CA VAL A 219 19.06 -1.24 -9.92
C VAL A 219 18.73 -1.12 -11.41
N ALA A 220 19.72 -1.17 -12.29
CA ALA A 220 19.52 -1.17 -13.75
C ALA A 220 18.74 -2.39 -14.26
N ASP A 221 18.64 -3.46 -13.47
CA ASP A 221 17.85 -4.64 -13.79
C ASP A 221 16.43 -4.62 -13.19
N THR A 222 15.97 -3.47 -12.68
CA THR A 222 14.65 -3.34 -12.04
C THR A 222 13.63 -2.65 -12.94
N ILE A 223 12.36 -3.04 -12.77
CA ILE A 223 11.20 -2.40 -13.42
C ILE A 223 10.13 -2.21 -12.34
N ALA A 224 9.55 -1.02 -12.25
CA ALA A 224 8.47 -0.73 -11.31
C ALA A 224 7.18 -0.32 -12.04
N PHE A 225 6.03 -0.74 -11.51
CA PHE A 225 4.70 -0.42 -12.01
C PHE A 225 3.86 0.20 -10.89
N GLY A 226 3.18 1.31 -11.18
CA GLY A 226 2.32 1.99 -10.21
C GLY A 226 1.31 2.93 -10.87
N ASP A 227 0.32 3.38 -10.11
CA ASP A 227 -0.72 4.31 -10.59
C ASP A 227 -0.88 5.55 -9.69
N ALA A 228 -0.36 5.52 -8.48
CA ALA A 228 -0.58 6.55 -7.47
C ALA A 228 0.67 7.39 -7.17
N LYS A 229 0.45 8.56 -6.56
CA LYS A 229 1.55 9.44 -6.13
C LYS A 229 2.54 8.77 -5.16
N VAL A 230 2.05 7.84 -4.33
CA VAL A 230 2.88 7.09 -3.37
C VAL A 230 3.86 6.14 -4.07
N ASP A 231 3.65 5.83 -5.36
CA ASP A 231 4.50 4.95 -6.17
C ASP A 231 5.65 5.72 -6.84
N ILE A 232 5.57 7.04 -6.93
CA ILE A 232 6.60 7.87 -7.56
C ILE A 232 8.00 7.50 -7.05
N PRO A 233 8.25 7.36 -5.73
CA PRO A 233 9.58 7.01 -5.24
C PRO A 233 10.12 5.66 -5.74
N MET A 234 9.26 4.67 -6.03
CA MET A 234 9.74 3.41 -6.60
C MET A 234 9.97 3.50 -8.12
N LEU A 235 9.14 4.27 -8.85
CA LEU A 235 9.35 4.49 -10.27
C LEU A 235 10.65 5.28 -10.52
N GLU A 236 10.92 6.32 -9.71
CA GLU A 236 12.17 7.11 -9.78
C GLU A 236 13.42 6.30 -9.43
N TYR A 237 13.29 5.39 -8.47
CA TYR A 237 14.42 4.60 -8.00
C TYR A 237 14.80 3.47 -8.97
N CYS A 238 13.82 2.79 -9.56
CA CYS A 238 14.05 1.64 -10.44
C CYS A 238 14.67 2.04 -11.78
N GLY A 239 15.33 1.07 -12.42
CA GLY A 239 15.95 1.26 -13.72
C GLY A 239 14.96 1.58 -14.85
N TYR A 240 13.68 1.23 -14.68
CA TYR A 240 12.58 1.56 -15.60
C TYR A 240 11.26 1.69 -14.85
N GLY A 241 10.59 2.82 -14.98
CA GLY A 241 9.31 3.13 -14.33
C GLY A 241 8.15 3.10 -15.33
N VAL A 242 7.09 2.37 -15.00
CA VAL A 242 5.85 2.26 -15.79
C VAL A 242 4.67 2.79 -14.98
N ALA A 243 3.96 3.79 -15.52
CA ALA A 243 2.70 4.26 -14.95
C ALA A 243 1.52 3.55 -15.62
N MET A 244 0.50 3.18 -14.81
CA MET A 244 -0.77 2.69 -15.32
C MET A 244 -1.59 3.81 -15.97
N GLY A 245 -2.46 3.46 -16.91
CA GLY A 245 -3.32 4.39 -17.62
C GLY A 245 -4.28 5.18 -16.72
N SER A 246 -4.74 4.56 -15.63
CA SER A 246 -5.55 5.19 -14.57
C SER A 246 -4.77 6.17 -13.69
N GLY A 247 -3.44 6.14 -13.71
CA GLY A 247 -2.60 6.99 -12.89
C GLY A 247 -2.81 8.50 -13.14
N GLY A 248 -2.55 9.31 -12.13
CA GLY A 248 -2.63 10.77 -12.23
C GLY A 248 -1.53 11.37 -13.13
N ASP A 249 -1.71 12.65 -13.51
CA ASP A 249 -0.76 13.33 -14.41
C ASP A 249 0.67 13.35 -13.87
N GLU A 250 0.83 13.45 -12.55
CA GLU A 250 2.14 13.55 -11.87
C GLU A 250 2.98 12.27 -12.07
N ILE A 251 2.40 11.09 -11.82
CA ILE A 251 3.10 9.81 -12.00
C ILE A 251 3.32 9.50 -13.50
N LYS A 252 2.36 9.83 -14.36
CA LYS A 252 2.50 9.65 -15.82
C LYS A 252 3.61 10.52 -16.42
N ALA A 253 3.75 11.75 -15.91
CA ALA A 253 4.76 12.68 -16.42
C ALA A 253 6.20 12.25 -16.08
N MET A 254 6.38 11.45 -15.04
CA MET A 254 7.69 10.99 -14.59
C MET A 254 8.04 9.56 -15.01
N ALA A 255 7.06 8.78 -15.45
CA ALA A 255 7.29 7.41 -15.90
C ALA A 255 8.00 7.36 -17.25
N ASP A 256 8.84 6.33 -17.46
CA ASP A 256 9.47 6.05 -18.75
C ASP A 256 8.46 5.55 -19.79
N TYR A 257 7.40 4.90 -19.31
CA TYR A 257 6.31 4.41 -20.16
C TYR A 257 4.97 4.50 -19.45
N VAL A 258 3.91 4.85 -20.18
CA VAL A 258 2.52 4.79 -19.70
C VAL A 258 1.82 3.66 -20.46
N THR A 259 1.29 2.70 -19.72
CA THR A 259 0.53 1.56 -20.27
C THR A 259 -0.98 1.80 -20.19
N GLY A 260 -1.80 0.78 -20.52
CA GLY A 260 -3.25 0.80 -20.35
C GLY A 260 -3.67 0.72 -18.87
N ASP A 261 -5.00 0.77 -18.64
CA ASP A 261 -5.57 0.61 -17.31
C ASP A 261 -5.52 -0.85 -16.84
N VAL A 262 -5.69 -1.07 -15.54
CA VAL A 262 -5.66 -2.41 -14.95
C VAL A 262 -6.70 -3.35 -15.58
N ASP A 263 -7.90 -2.85 -15.86
CA ASP A 263 -9.01 -3.59 -16.48
C ASP A 263 -8.91 -3.70 -18.01
N GLN A 264 -7.91 -3.02 -18.64
CA GLN A 264 -7.64 -3.01 -20.07
C GLN A 264 -6.38 -3.80 -20.47
N ASN A 265 -6.01 -4.80 -19.66
CA ASN A 265 -4.80 -5.61 -19.81
C ASN A 265 -3.48 -4.82 -19.72
N GLY A 266 -3.49 -3.62 -19.12
CA GLY A 266 -2.35 -2.72 -19.12
C GLY A 266 -1.05 -3.36 -18.62
N LEU A 267 -1.14 -4.20 -17.58
CA LEU A 267 0.03 -4.90 -17.03
C LEU A 267 0.57 -5.94 -18.06
N TYR A 268 -0.30 -6.75 -18.67
CA TYR A 268 0.08 -7.75 -19.66
C TYR A 268 0.74 -7.11 -20.88
N ASP A 269 0.13 -6.06 -21.43
CA ASP A 269 0.62 -5.36 -22.62
C ASP A 269 1.99 -4.72 -22.37
N ALA A 270 2.20 -4.17 -21.17
CA ALA A 270 3.50 -3.64 -20.79
C ALA A 270 4.57 -4.74 -20.65
N PHE A 271 4.23 -5.89 -20.05
CA PHE A 271 5.15 -7.02 -19.95
C PHE A 271 5.54 -7.54 -21.33
N GLU A 272 4.59 -7.66 -22.26
CA GLU A 272 4.87 -8.06 -23.65
C GLU A 272 5.78 -7.04 -24.33
N LYS A 273 5.46 -5.74 -24.24
CA LYS A 273 6.25 -4.66 -24.84
C LYS A 273 7.68 -4.60 -24.32
N LEU A 274 7.88 -4.90 -23.04
CA LEU A 274 9.20 -4.90 -22.40
C LEU A 274 9.96 -6.24 -22.58
N GLY A 275 9.37 -7.21 -23.27
CA GLY A 275 10.01 -8.50 -23.55
C GLY A 275 10.17 -9.38 -22.31
N LEU A 276 9.22 -9.31 -21.37
CA LEU A 276 9.23 -10.06 -20.13
C LEU A 276 8.48 -11.40 -20.22
N LEU A 277 7.61 -11.57 -21.26
CA LEU A 277 6.75 -12.75 -21.46
C LEU A 277 7.44 -13.87 -22.24
#